data_8dfab8a0321e6c5f8bbe57c6a1cfc3e8
#
_entry.id   8dfab8a0321e6c5f8bbe57c6a1cfc3e8
#
_cell.length_a   1.000
_cell.length_b   1.000
_cell.length_c   1.000
_cell.angle_alpha   90.00
_cell.angle_beta   90.00
_cell.angle_gamma   90.00
#
_symmetry.space_group_name_H-M   'P 1'
#
loop_
_entity.id
_entity.type
_entity.pdbx_description
1 polymer ?
#
loop_
_entity_poly.entity_id
_entity_poly.type
_entity_poly.pdbx_seq_one_letter_code
_entity_poly.pdbx_strand_id
1 'polypeptide(L)'
;MDLLSLRTAIQSTLNSVLGTYTLANGATTPAISVRAPGESLPAGTTVSGLEVVIVREPELVPVRQYKNEQAFSRWTLYLVDWAGTNSLQDVAGDLLWAYPGSNAVSINVPRGVGPRSQMRVDITTNPETHV
;
A
#
# COMPACT_ATOMS: atom_id res chain seq x y z
N MET A 1 -7.22 -13.21 2.80
CA MET A 1 -6.43 -12.73 1.64
C MET A 1 -4.96 -12.73 2.04
N ASP A 2 -4.13 -13.39 1.26
CA ASP A 2 -2.70 -13.40 1.51
C ASP A 2 -2.00 -12.16 0.90
N LEU A 3 -0.73 -11.99 1.23
CA LEU A 3 0.06 -10.84 0.81
C LEU A 3 0.16 -10.73 -0.72
N LEU A 4 0.39 -11.84 -1.41
CA LEU A 4 0.54 -11.84 -2.87
C LEU A 4 -0.77 -11.47 -3.56
N SER A 5 -1.88 -11.98 -3.08
CA SER A 5 -3.21 -11.64 -3.60
C SER A 5 -3.55 -10.18 -3.37
N LEU A 6 -3.21 -9.64 -2.20
CA LEU A 6 -3.39 -8.22 -1.89
C LEU A 6 -2.56 -7.34 -2.82
N ARG A 7 -1.28 -7.66 -3.01
CA ARG A 7 -0.39 -6.91 -3.91
C ARG A 7 -0.93 -6.89 -5.34
N THR A 8 -1.37 -8.03 -5.83
CA THR A 8 -1.94 -8.16 -7.18
C THR A 8 -3.23 -7.35 -7.33
N ALA A 9 -4.11 -7.40 -6.33
CA ALA A 9 -5.36 -6.65 -6.34
C ALA A 9 -5.12 -5.13 -6.32
N ILE A 10 -4.19 -4.65 -5.49
CA ILE A 10 -3.84 -3.23 -5.43
C ILE A 10 -3.19 -2.77 -6.73
N GLN A 11 -2.28 -3.55 -7.29
CA GLN A 11 -1.65 -3.24 -8.57
C GLN A 11 -2.70 -3.13 -9.68
N SER A 12 -3.67 -4.01 -9.71
CA SER A 12 -4.77 -3.98 -10.67
C SER A 12 -5.65 -2.74 -10.49
N THR A 13 -6.00 -2.40 -9.26
CA THR A 13 -6.84 -1.24 -8.96
C THR A 13 -6.16 0.08 -9.34
N LEU A 14 -4.85 0.20 -9.13
CA LEU A 14 -4.10 1.43 -9.34
C LEU A 14 -3.27 1.42 -10.63
N ASN A 15 -3.47 0.46 -11.51
CA ASN A 15 -2.62 0.25 -12.70
C ASN A 15 -2.43 1.52 -13.56
N SER A 16 -3.46 2.35 -13.71
CA SER A 16 -3.40 3.55 -14.54
C SER A 16 -2.62 4.72 -13.91
N VAL A 17 -2.41 4.70 -12.59
CA VAL A 17 -1.76 5.80 -11.85
C VAL A 17 -0.43 5.38 -11.23
N LEU A 18 -0.14 4.09 -11.20
CA LEU A 18 1.05 3.54 -10.56
C LEU A 18 2.32 3.97 -11.31
N GLY A 19 3.32 4.42 -10.56
CA GLY A 19 4.62 4.80 -11.09
C GLY A 19 5.50 3.60 -11.41
N THR A 20 6.80 3.84 -11.54
CA THR A 20 7.75 2.84 -12.01
C THR A 20 9.00 2.82 -11.15
N TYR A 21 9.48 1.63 -10.81
CA TYR A 21 10.84 1.41 -10.34
C TYR A 21 11.77 1.17 -11.53
N THR A 22 12.93 1.80 -11.51
CA THR A 22 14.02 1.50 -12.44
C THR A 22 15.14 0.82 -11.65
N LEU A 23 15.42 -0.43 -12.00
CA LEU A 23 16.42 -1.24 -11.32
C LEU A 23 17.84 -0.87 -11.77
N ALA A 24 18.84 -1.30 -11.03
CA ALA A 24 20.25 -1.00 -11.32
C ALA A 24 20.69 -1.46 -12.72
N ASN A 25 20.08 -2.52 -13.26
CA ASN A 25 20.34 -3.04 -14.61
C ASN A 25 19.54 -2.33 -15.72
N GLY A 26 18.78 -1.29 -15.38
CA GLY A 26 17.93 -0.55 -16.31
C GLY A 26 16.55 -1.15 -16.56
N ALA A 27 16.23 -2.31 -16.01
CA ALA A 27 14.90 -2.90 -16.12
C ALA A 27 13.89 -2.10 -15.32
N THR A 28 12.64 -2.06 -15.80
CA THR A 28 11.55 -1.34 -15.15
C THR A 28 10.48 -2.30 -14.65
N THR A 29 9.83 -1.95 -13.55
CA THR A 29 8.74 -2.71 -12.96
C THR A 29 7.77 -1.73 -12.30
N PRO A 30 6.48 -2.08 -12.14
CA PRO A 30 5.54 -1.22 -11.42
C PRO A 30 6.03 -0.88 -10.01
N ALA A 31 5.80 0.37 -9.59
CA ALA A 31 6.30 0.90 -8.31
C ALA A 31 5.43 0.43 -7.14
N ILE A 32 5.31 -0.87 -6.97
CA ILE A 32 4.66 -1.50 -5.84
C ILE A 32 5.62 -2.51 -5.21
N SER A 33 5.87 -2.36 -3.91
CA SER A 33 6.82 -3.21 -3.19
C SER A 33 6.25 -3.66 -1.85
N VAL A 34 6.73 -4.80 -1.40
CA VAL A 34 6.44 -5.34 -0.07
C VAL A 34 7.72 -5.25 0.73
N ARG A 35 7.68 -4.53 1.86
CA ARG A 35 8.86 -4.31 2.69
C ARG A 35 8.51 -4.50 4.17
N ALA A 36 9.48 -4.99 4.94
CA ALA A 36 9.42 -4.90 6.39
C ALA A 36 9.70 -3.45 6.84
N PRO A 37 9.25 -3.04 8.04
CA PRO A 37 9.60 -1.72 8.55
C PRO A 37 11.12 -1.51 8.56
N GLY A 38 11.57 -0.39 7.99
CA GLY A 38 13.00 -0.05 7.89
C GLY A 38 13.77 -0.72 6.76
N GLU A 39 13.15 -1.63 6.02
CA GLU A 39 13.77 -2.27 4.86
C GLU A 39 13.83 -1.29 3.67
N SER A 40 14.98 -1.19 3.03
CA SER A 40 15.18 -0.32 1.87
C SER A 40 15.00 -1.09 0.56
N LEU A 41 14.79 -0.35 -0.53
CA LEU A 41 14.85 -0.90 -1.88
C LEU A 41 16.27 -1.38 -2.20
N PRO A 42 16.43 -2.35 -3.14
CA PRO A 42 17.74 -2.77 -3.59
C PRO A 42 18.60 -1.59 -4.04
N ALA A 43 19.91 -1.67 -3.82
CA ALA A 43 20.85 -0.62 -4.21
C ALA A 43 20.75 -0.32 -5.71
N GLY A 44 20.78 0.96 -6.07
CA GLY A 44 20.68 1.41 -7.46
C GLY A 44 19.27 1.46 -8.02
N THR A 45 18.25 1.15 -7.23
CA THR A 45 16.84 1.29 -7.64
C THR A 45 16.38 2.72 -7.46
N THR A 46 15.78 3.29 -8.50
CA THR A 46 15.13 4.61 -8.45
C THR A 46 13.63 4.45 -8.63
N VAL A 47 12.88 5.43 -8.12
CA VAL A 47 11.42 5.44 -8.22
C VAL A 47 10.95 6.73 -8.87
N SER A 48 9.93 6.64 -9.71
CA SER A 48 9.25 7.80 -10.31
C SER A 48 7.75 7.62 -10.27
N GLY A 49 7.03 8.73 -10.09
CA GLY A 49 5.57 8.75 -10.03
C GLY A 49 5.02 8.31 -8.69
N LEU A 50 3.95 7.53 -8.71
CA LEU A 50 3.29 7.03 -7.51
C LEU A 50 3.89 5.70 -7.09
N GLU A 51 4.38 5.63 -5.87
CA GLU A 51 4.88 4.40 -5.27
C GLU A 51 3.90 3.89 -4.21
N VAL A 52 3.68 2.58 -4.19
CA VAL A 52 2.90 1.90 -3.15
C VAL A 52 3.83 0.97 -2.38
N VAL A 53 3.90 1.16 -1.07
CA VAL A 53 4.68 0.30 -0.18
C VAL A 53 3.73 -0.46 0.74
N ILE A 54 3.73 -1.78 0.66
CA ILE A 54 2.92 -2.64 1.53
C ILE A 54 3.81 -3.13 2.67
N VAL A 55 3.40 -2.89 3.90
CA VAL A 55 4.09 -3.46 5.07
C VAL A 55 3.84 -4.96 5.11
N ARG A 56 4.91 -5.75 5.18
CA ARG A 56 4.88 -7.19 4.97
C ARG A 56 3.96 -7.94 5.93
N GLU A 57 3.86 -7.50 7.17
CA GLU A 57 3.10 -8.18 8.20
C GLU A 57 1.80 -7.45 8.50
N PRO A 58 0.64 -8.10 8.30
CA PRO A 58 -0.63 -7.51 8.68
C PRO A 58 -0.83 -7.57 10.19
N GLU A 59 -1.63 -6.64 10.70
CA GLU A 59 -2.18 -6.73 12.03
C GLU A 59 -3.42 -7.61 12.01
N LEU A 60 -3.49 -8.57 12.92
CA LEU A 60 -4.69 -9.39 13.10
C LEU A 60 -5.59 -8.73 14.15
N VAL A 61 -6.78 -8.34 13.73
CA VAL A 61 -7.77 -7.72 14.59
C VAL A 61 -8.86 -8.75 14.90
N PRO A 62 -8.93 -9.27 16.12
CA PRO A 62 -9.97 -10.22 16.47
C PRO A 62 -11.32 -9.51 16.52
N VAL A 63 -12.31 -10.10 15.87
CA VAL A 63 -13.71 -9.69 15.98
C VAL A 63 -14.46 -10.81 16.70
N ARG A 64 -14.88 -10.54 17.94
CA ARG A 64 -15.71 -11.48 18.69
C ARG A 64 -17.15 -11.29 18.27
N GLN A 65 -17.65 -12.22 17.48
CA GLN A 65 -19.08 -12.37 17.29
C GLN A 65 -19.58 -13.52 18.15
N TYR A 66 -20.85 -13.45 18.51
CA TYR A 66 -21.49 -14.48 19.31
C TYR A 66 -21.28 -15.87 18.68
N LYS A 67 -20.54 -16.73 19.34
CA LYS A 67 -20.16 -18.10 18.93
C LYS A 67 -19.15 -18.24 17.78
N ASN A 68 -18.66 -17.15 17.18
CA ASN A 68 -17.67 -17.25 16.13
C ASN A 68 -16.53 -16.28 16.42
N GLU A 69 -15.31 -16.81 16.55
CA GLU A 69 -14.11 -15.99 16.57
C GLU A 69 -13.65 -15.81 15.13
N GLN A 70 -13.66 -14.56 14.67
CA GLN A 70 -13.13 -14.19 13.37
C GLN A 70 -12.01 -13.18 13.55
N ALA A 71 -10.97 -13.29 12.73
CA ALA A 71 -9.89 -12.33 12.69
C ALA A 71 -9.88 -11.59 11.34
N PHE A 72 -9.91 -10.26 11.40
CA PHE A 72 -9.65 -9.44 10.22
C PHE A 72 -8.15 -9.22 10.09
N SER A 73 -7.66 -9.20 8.86
CA SER A 73 -6.31 -8.73 8.58
C SER A 73 -6.36 -7.25 8.23
N ARG A 74 -5.58 -6.45 8.95
CA ARG A 74 -5.38 -5.03 8.65
C ARG A 74 -4.00 -4.84 8.07
N TRP A 75 -3.96 -4.37 6.84
CA TRP A 75 -2.72 -4.14 6.11
C TRP A 75 -2.40 -2.65 6.09
N THR A 76 -1.16 -2.32 6.35
CA THR A 76 -0.69 -0.94 6.25
C THR A 76 -0.01 -0.73 4.92
N LEU A 77 -0.46 0.29 4.18
CA LEU A 77 0.14 0.72 2.94
C LEU A 77 0.61 2.16 3.06
N TYR A 78 1.68 2.49 2.36
CA TYR A 78 2.09 3.88 2.16
C TYR A 78 1.97 4.22 0.69
N LEU A 79 1.22 5.28 0.39
CA LEU A 79 1.15 5.88 -0.95
C LEU A 79 2.14 7.05 -0.94
N VAL A 80 3.10 7.00 -1.85
CA VAL A 80 4.18 8.00 -1.92
C VAL A 80 4.19 8.60 -3.31
N ASP A 81 3.94 9.91 -3.42
CA ASP A 81 3.98 10.61 -4.69
C ASP A 81 5.31 11.34 -4.85
N TRP A 82 6.13 10.88 -5.78
CA TRP A 82 7.43 11.46 -6.08
C TRP A 82 7.37 12.57 -7.14
N ALA A 83 6.34 12.55 -7.98
CA ALA A 83 6.22 13.49 -9.10
C ALA A 83 5.43 14.75 -8.76
N GLY A 84 4.57 14.72 -7.74
CA GLY A 84 3.67 15.82 -7.39
C GLY A 84 2.47 15.99 -8.32
N THR A 85 2.21 15.01 -9.18
CA THR A 85 1.15 15.07 -10.19
C THR A 85 -0.09 14.27 -9.84
N ASN A 86 -0.02 13.41 -8.82
CA ASN A 86 -1.13 12.55 -8.43
C ASN A 86 -1.84 13.12 -7.20
N SER A 87 -3.18 13.08 -7.22
CA SER A 87 -3.97 13.34 -6.03
C SER A 87 -4.00 12.06 -5.18
N LEU A 88 -3.29 12.05 -4.07
CA LEU A 88 -3.29 10.91 -3.16
C LEU A 88 -4.66 10.66 -2.52
N GLN A 89 -5.47 11.72 -2.36
CA GLN A 89 -6.84 11.56 -1.87
C GLN A 89 -7.69 10.76 -2.84
N ASP A 90 -7.57 11.01 -4.14
CA ASP A 90 -8.31 10.25 -5.16
C ASP A 90 -7.83 8.80 -5.23
N VAL A 91 -6.51 8.59 -5.18
CA VAL A 91 -5.93 7.25 -5.18
C VAL A 91 -6.36 6.46 -3.94
N ALA A 92 -6.29 7.09 -2.77
CA ALA A 92 -6.75 6.48 -1.53
C ALA A 92 -8.25 6.19 -1.58
N GLY A 93 -9.04 7.10 -2.16
CA GLY A 93 -10.47 6.92 -2.35
C GLY A 93 -10.81 5.65 -3.14
N ASP A 94 -10.07 5.38 -4.21
CA ASP A 94 -10.24 4.15 -4.99
C ASP A 94 -9.98 2.90 -4.16
N LEU A 95 -8.95 2.93 -3.31
CA LEU A 95 -8.65 1.82 -2.41
C LEU A 95 -9.71 1.66 -1.32
N LEU A 96 -10.17 2.76 -0.72
CA LEU A 96 -11.20 2.73 0.31
C LEU A 96 -12.53 2.19 -0.24
N TRP A 97 -12.83 2.53 -1.49
CA TRP A 97 -14.02 2.01 -2.16
C TRP A 97 -13.93 0.51 -2.39
N ALA A 98 -12.75 0.01 -2.76
CA ALA A 98 -12.52 -1.43 -2.98
C ALA A 98 -12.53 -2.24 -1.69
N TYR A 99 -12.16 -1.62 -0.55
CA TYR A 99 -12.03 -2.28 0.74
C TYR A 99 -12.81 -1.53 1.82
N PRO A 100 -14.12 -1.76 1.95
CA PRO A 100 -14.93 -1.11 2.98
C PRO A 100 -14.39 -1.37 4.40
N GLY A 101 -14.47 -0.37 5.26
CA GLY A 101 -13.91 -0.43 6.62
C GLY A 101 -12.44 -0.02 6.71
N SER A 102 -11.85 0.39 5.60
CA SER A 102 -10.49 0.92 5.54
C SER A 102 -10.46 2.42 5.80
N ASN A 103 -9.28 2.97 6.11
CA ASN A 103 -9.11 4.41 6.32
C ASN A 103 -7.77 4.90 5.77
N ALA A 104 -7.67 6.21 5.58
CA ALA A 104 -6.46 6.85 5.06
C ALA A 104 -6.15 8.12 5.87
N VAL A 105 -4.87 8.38 6.09
CA VAL A 105 -4.37 9.54 6.83
C VAL A 105 -3.19 10.16 6.09
N SER A 106 -3.23 11.47 5.87
CA SER A 106 -2.13 12.20 5.28
C SER A 106 -0.94 12.25 6.24
N ILE A 107 0.27 12.14 5.69
CA ILE A 107 1.52 12.22 6.43
C ILE A 107 2.23 13.51 6.03
N ASN A 108 2.72 14.27 7.04
CA ASN A 108 3.55 15.43 6.79
C ASN A 108 4.87 15.02 6.16
N VAL A 109 5.22 15.68 5.04
CA VAL A 109 6.48 15.50 4.35
C VAL A 109 7.30 16.77 4.48
N PRO A 110 8.56 16.70 4.94
CA PRO A 110 9.44 17.86 5.00
C PRO A 110 9.65 18.48 3.61
N ARG A 111 9.61 19.81 3.56
CA ARG A 111 9.83 20.52 2.29
C ARG A 111 11.25 20.35 1.79
N GLY A 112 11.39 20.12 0.48
CA GLY A 112 12.66 20.17 -0.23
C GLY A 112 13.46 18.88 -0.26
N VAL A 113 13.02 17.82 0.43
CA VAL A 113 13.74 16.53 0.45
C VAL A 113 12.71 15.39 0.37
N GLY A 114 12.94 14.47 -0.57
CA GLY A 114 12.12 13.26 -0.71
C GLY A 114 10.84 13.45 -1.51
N PRO A 115 9.80 12.66 -1.24
CA PRO A 115 8.56 12.67 -2.01
C PRO A 115 7.78 13.99 -1.83
N ARG A 116 6.93 14.30 -2.80
CA ARG A 116 6.08 15.50 -2.78
C ARG A 116 4.94 15.38 -1.78
N SER A 117 4.37 14.19 -1.66
CA SER A 117 3.30 13.91 -0.71
C SER A 117 3.30 12.44 -0.34
N GLN A 118 2.73 12.14 0.81
CA GLN A 118 2.67 10.79 1.34
C GLN A 118 1.39 10.59 2.13
N MET A 119 0.81 9.39 2.03
CA MET A 119 -0.41 9.02 2.74
C MET A 119 -0.29 7.58 3.23
N ARG A 120 -0.74 7.36 4.46
CA ARG A 120 -0.89 6.02 5.01
C ARG A 120 -2.32 5.54 4.77
N VAL A 121 -2.48 4.33 4.27
CA VAL A 121 -3.77 3.67 4.08
C VAL A 121 -3.77 2.36 4.87
N ASP A 122 -4.74 2.20 5.73
CA ASP A 122 -4.95 0.93 6.45
C ASP A 122 -6.12 0.20 5.78
N ILE A 123 -5.82 -0.93 5.15
CA ILE A 123 -6.81 -1.75 4.45
C ILE A 123 -7.20 -2.91 5.35
N THR A 124 -8.52 -3.08 5.53
CA THR A 124 -9.07 -4.22 6.24
C THR A 124 -9.61 -5.22 5.23
N THR A 125 -9.08 -6.43 5.26
CA THR A 125 -9.56 -7.53 4.42
C THR A 125 -10.50 -8.43 5.20
N ASN A 126 -11.41 -9.09 4.50
CA ASN A 126 -12.38 -9.99 5.10
C ASN A 126 -11.66 -11.08 5.91
N PRO A 127 -12.26 -11.51 7.03
CA PRO A 127 -11.67 -12.55 7.84
C PRO A 127 -11.59 -13.86 7.04
N GLU A 128 -10.45 -14.56 7.20
CA GLU A 128 -10.37 -15.93 6.76
C GLU A 128 -11.25 -16.76 7.71
N THR A 129 -12.19 -17.49 7.12
CA THR A 129 -13.04 -18.39 7.91
C THR A 129 -12.18 -19.60 8.29
N HIS A 130 -11.82 -19.70 9.56
CA HIS A 130 -11.27 -20.94 10.10
C HIS A 130 -12.44 -21.91 10.28
N VAL A 131 -12.44 -22.91 9.46
CA VAL A 131 -13.36 -24.02 9.62
C VAL A 131 -12.74 -25.09 10.47
#